data_d6b176f0fd3c47dea95f379dd2017451
#
_entry.id   d6b176f0fd3c47dea95f379dd2017451
#
_cell.length_a   1.000
_cell.length_b   1.000
_cell.length_c   1.000
_cell.angle_alpha   90.00
_cell.angle_beta   90.00
_cell.angle_gamma   90.00
#
_symmetry.space_group_name_H-M   'P 1'
#
loop_
_entity.id
_entity.type
_entity.pdbx_description
1 polymer ?
#
loop_
_entity_poly.entity_id
_entity_poly.type
_entity_poly.pdbx_seq_one_letter_code
_entity_poly.pdbx_strand_id
1 'polypeptide(L)'
;MKKWTALLLTLALALSATSAMAAGKLTVNQETYVAAEGYSLKSYIFAEVENTGDKNIAFNDGLLEILNADGDPTNNETIYRMYPEILAPGEKGYITDYTYPSDASTLDDIADYSLVVTGKSTKDEAPVRLEAAAEYGVAVSTWDSETAAVRVTVTNTTEATLYECNMVFGLYDAEGKLLYAASNY
;
A
#
# COMPACT_ATOMS: atom_id res chain seq x y z
N MET A 1 58.90 -10.91 20.51
CA MET A 1 57.72 -10.17 20.02
C MET A 1 57.14 -10.93 18.85
N LYS A 2 56.05 -11.69 19.08
CA LYS A 2 55.39 -12.47 18.02
C LYS A 2 54.32 -11.63 17.38
N LYS A 3 54.52 -11.34 16.06
CA LYS A 3 53.53 -10.65 15.24
C LYS A 3 52.43 -11.64 14.84
N TRP A 4 51.20 -11.39 15.30
CA TRP A 4 50.00 -12.09 14.85
C TRP A 4 49.49 -11.39 13.60
N THR A 5 49.62 -12.05 12.47
CA THR A 5 48.97 -11.66 11.22
C THR A 5 47.56 -12.24 11.25
N ALA A 6 46.56 -11.38 11.42
CA ALA A 6 45.14 -11.76 11.27
C ALA A 6 44.85 -11.91 9.77
N LEU A 7 44.55 -13.14 9.34
CA LEU A 7 44.06 -13.45 8.00
C LEU A 7 42.54 -13.16 7.98
N LEU A 8 42.15 -12.03 7.39
CA LEU A 8 40.75 -11.73 7.09
C LEU A 8 40.30 -12.59 5.89
N LEU A 9 39.62 -13.67 6.15
CA LEU A 9 38.95 -14.46 5.13
C LEU A 9 37.61 -13.80 4.80
N THR A 10 37.61 -12.96 3.77
CA THR A 10 36.38 -12.41 3.18
C THR A 10 35.71 -13.53 2.38
N LEU A 11 34.74 -14.22 3.00
CA LEU A 11 33.85 -15.15 2.33
C LEU A 11 32.83 -14.31 1.50
N ALA A 12 33.16 -14.07 0.24
CA ALA A 12 32.18 -13.55 -0.71
C ALA A 12 31.16 -14.68 -0.98
N LEU A 13 30.05 -14.68 -0.28
CA LEU A 13 28.87 -15.42 -0.68
C LEU A 13 28.34 -14.75 -1.97
N ALA A 14 28.76 -15.29 -3.12
CA ALA A 14 28.02 -15.09 -4.35
C ALA A 14 26.67 -15.83 -4.16
N LEU A 15 25.64 -15.11 -3.72
CA LEU A 15 24.26 -15.55 -3.93
C LEU A 15 24.06 -15.57 -5.44
N SER A 16 24.26 -16.73 -6.06
CA SER A 16 23.64 -17.04 -7.33
C SER A 16 22.13 -17.05 -7.04
N ALA A 17 21.49 -15.90 -7.25
CA ALA A 17 20.04 -15.83 -7.40
C ALA A 17 19.72 -16.67 -8.64
N THR A 18 19.48 -17.96 -8.44
CA THR A 18 18.64 -18.70 -9.37
C THR A 18 17.29 -17.98 -9.28
N SER A 19 16.96 -17.22 -10.31
CA SER A 19 15.63 -16.70 -10.50
C SER A 19 14.69 -17.89 -10.65
N ALA A 20 14.27 -18.48 -9.54
CA ALA A 20 13.05 -19.24 -9.49
C ALA A 20 11.99 -18.28 -9.99
N MET A 21 11.40 -18.57 -11.17
CA MET A 21 10.29 -17.82 -11.73
C MET A 21 9.24 -17.69 -10.64
N ALA A 22 9.22 -16.55 -9.97
CA ALA A 22 8.37 -16.34 -8.84
C ALA A 22 6.93 -16.23 -9.39
N ALA A 23 6.08 -17.17 -9.00
CA ALA A 23 4.65 -16.98 -9.11
C ALA A 23 4.32 -15.60 -8.55
N GLY A 24 3.36 -14.87 -9.15
CA GLY A 24 3.01 -13.50 -8.77
C GLY A 24 3.13 -13.28 -7.26
N LYS A 25 3.79 -12.23 -6.87
CA LYS A 25 4.07 -11.90 -5.46
C LYS A 25 3.69 -10.48 -5.19
N LEU A 26 2.74 -10.27 -4.27
CA LEU A 26 2.46 -8.96 -3.72
C LEU A 26 3.44 -8.64 -2.59
N THR A 27 3.93 -7.41 -2.58
CA THR A 27 4.81 -6.88 -1.54
C THR A 27 4.27 -5.54 -1.10
N VAL A 28 4.09 -5.35 0.20
CA VAL A 28 3.81 -4.02 0.77
C VAL A 28 5.11 -3.23 0.76
N ASN A 29 5.16 -2.17 -0.05
CA ASN A 29 6.33 -1.30 -0.15
C ASN A 29 6.34 -0.24 0.93
N GLN A 30 5.17 0.32 1.18
CA GLN A 30 4.96 1.35 2.19
C GLN A 30 3.58 1.20 2.80
N GLU A 31 3.47 1.55 4.06
CA GLU A 31 2.21 1.58 4.77
C GLU A 31 2.18 2.73 5.78
N THR A 32 0.99 3.20 6.05
CA THR A 32 0.73 4.22 7.07
C THR A 32 -0.52 3.83 7.83
N TYR A 33 -0.35 3.66 9.11
CA TYR A 33 -1.44 3.41 10.05
C TYR A 33 -1.73 4.67 10.86
N VAL A 34 -3.00 4.98 11.02
CA VAL A 34 -3.46 6.13 11.81
C VAL A 34 -4.61 5.69 12.68
N ALA A 35 -4.46 5.85 13.99
CA ALA A 35 -5.56 5.71 14.92
C ALA A 35 -6.01 7.09 15.41
N ALA A 36 -7.30 7.30 15.54
CA ALA A 36 -7.88 8.55 16.02
C ALA A 36 -9.01 8.29 17.00
N GLU A 37 -8.96 8.99 18.12
CA GLU A 37 -10.05 9.05 19.07
C GLU A 37 -11.07 10.11 18.65
N GLY A 38 -12.35 9.77 18.78
CA GLY A 38 -13.45 10.65 18.53
C GLY A 38 -14.66 10.18 19.33
N TYR A 39 -15.80 9.99 18.68
CA TYR A 39 -16.94 9.34 19.30
C TYR A 39 -16.67 7.85 19.58
N SER A 40 -15.79 7.25 18.79
CA SER A 40 -15.21 5.92 18.98
C SER A 40 -13.76 5.94 18.48
N LEU A 41 -12.94 5.01 18.97
CA LEU A 41 -11.61 4.77 18.42
C LEU A 41 -11.76 4.22 16.99
N LYS A 42 -11.07 4.84 16.05
CA LYS A 42 -11.09 4.44 14.64
C LYS A 42 -9.66 4.34 14.11
N SER A 43 -9.38 3.27 13.44
CA SER A 43 -8.09 2.98 12.83
C SER A 43 -8.20 2.96 11.32
N TYR A 44 -7.21 3.55 10.65
CA TYR A 44 -7.09 3.61 9.20
C TYR A 44 -5.77 2.98 8.78
N ILE A 45 -5.79 2.24 7.69
CA ILE A 45 -4.60 1.71 7.03
C ILE A 45 -4.56 2.18 5.59
N PHE A 46 -3.41 2.70 5.18
CA PHE A 46 -3.08 3.05 3.81
C PHE A 46 -1.82 2.29 3.43
N ALA A 47 -1.84 1.57 2.32
CA ALA A 47 -0.67 0.83 1.88
C ALA A 47 -0.46 0.95 0.36
N GLU A 48 0.80 1.04 -0.04
CA GLU A 48 1.26 0.84 -1.41
C GLU A 48 1.73 -0.60 -1.55
N VAL A 49 1.14 -1.32 -2.47
CA VAL A 49 1.42 -2.73 -2.74
C VAL A 49 1.94 -2.86 -4.17
N GLU A 50 3.02 -3.62 -4.37
CA GLU A 50 3.63 -3.86 -5.66
C GLU A 50 3.58 -5.34 -6.04
N ASN A 51 3.33 -5.62 -7.30
CA ASN A 51 3.56 -6.94 -7.86
C ASN A 51 5.04 -7.12 -8.20
N THR A 52 5.79 -7.75 -7.32
CA THR A 52 7.22 -8.05 -7.49
C THR A 52 7.47 -9.39 -8.22
N GLY A 53 6.42 -10.04 -8.69
CA GLY A 53 6.49 -11.27 -9.49
C GLY A 53 6.63 -11.00 -10.99
N ASP A 54 6.56 -12.06 -11.77
CA ASP A 54 6.70 -12.06 -13.24
C ASP A 54 5.39 -12.34 -13.99
N LYS A 55 4.27 -12.44 -13.28
CA LYS A 55 2.93 -12.69 -13.83
C LYS A 55 1.92 -11.71 -13.24
N ASN A 56 0.83 -11.50 -13.96
CA ASN A 56 -0.31 -10.78 -13.39
C ASN A 56 -0.77 -11.48 -12.11
N ILE A 57 -1.07 -10.67 -11.11
CA ILE A 57 -1.54 -11.13 -9.81
C ILE A 57 -2.84 -10.41 -9.46
N ALA A 58 -3.85 -11.18 -9.11
CA ALA A 58 -5.06 -10.67 -8.50
C ALA A 58 -4.89 -10.62 -6.98
N PHE A 59 -5.28 -9.54 -6.37
CA PHE A 59 -5.41 -9.42 -4.92
C PHE A 59 -6.45 -10.43 -4.43
N ASN A 60 -6.14 -11.12 -3.34
CA ASN A 60 -7.06 -12.07 -2.75
C ASN A 60 -7.66 -11.49 -1.46
N ASP A 61 -6.80 -11.19 -0.51
CA ASP A 61 -7.15 -10.57 0.76
C ASP A 61 -5.93 -9.93 1.42
N GLY A 62 -6.19 -9.17 2.48
CA GLY A 62 -5.20 -8.72 3.44
C GLY A 62 -5.68 -9.00 4.86
N LEU A 63 -4.74 -9.11 5.79
CA LEU A 63 -5.00 -9.17 7.21
C LEU A 63 -4.30 -8.00 7.89
N LEU A 64 -5.08 -7.14 8.54
CA LEU A 64 -4.61 -6.10 9.43
C LEU A 64 -4.80 -6.58 10.88
N GLU A 65 -3.70 -6.72 11.61
CA GLU A 65 -3.71 -6.99 13.03
C GLU A 65 -3.31 -5.73 13.77
N ILE A 66 -4.08 -5.33 14.77
CA ILE A 66 -3.78 -4.21 15.66
C ILE A 66 -3.36 -4.82 17.00
N LEU A 67 -2.19 -4.41 17.51
CA LEU A 67 -1.52 -5.05 18.62
C LEU A 67 -1.48 -4.13 19.85
N ASN A 68 -1.63 -4.71 21.04
CA ASN A 68 -1.39 -4.02 22.31
C ASN A 68 0.10 -4.03 22.69
N ALA A 69 0.45 -3.46 23.85
CA ALA A 69 1.82 -3.38 24.33
C ALA A 69 2.46 -4.74 24.63
N ASP A 70 1.67 -5.77 24.84
CA ASP A 70 2.13 -7.15 25.07
C ASP A 70 2.33 -7.91 23.75
N GLY A 71 1.93 -7.29 22.62
CA GLY A 71 1.99 -7.90 21.29
C GLY A 71 0.79 -8.79 20.98
N ASP A 72 -0.24 -8.77 21.81
CA ASP A 72 -1.46 -9.51 21.57
C ASP A 72 -2.40 -8.72 20.64
N PRO A 73 -3.08 -9.39 19.69
CA PRO A 73 -4.05 -8.72 18.83
C PRO A 73 -5.23 -8.15 19.61
N THR A 74 -5.48 -6.86 19.45
CA THR A 74 -6.69 -6.19 19.94
C THR A 74 -7.80 -6.16 18.89
N ASN A 75 -7.43 -6.37 17.63
CA ASN A 75 -8.35 -6.52 16.52
C ASN A 75 -7.68 -7.22 15.35
N ASN A 76 -8.47 -8.01 14.60
CA ASN A 76 -8.09 -8.61 13.33
C ASN A 76 -9.11 -8.19 12.28
N GLU A 77 -8.69 -7.46 11.25
CA GLU A 77 -9.54 -7.00 10.18
C GLU A 77 -9.12 -7.64 8.86
N THR A 78 -10.08 -8.19 8.12
CA THR A 78 -9.83 -8.70 6.78
C THR A 78 -10.05 -7.60 5.76
N ILE A 79 -9.02 -7.27 5.02
CA ILE A 79 -9.05 -6.30 3.92
C ILE A 79 -9.44 -7.04 2.65
N TYR A 80 -10.58 -6.68 2.08
CA TYR A 80 -11.13 -7.34 0.90
C TYR A 80 -10.81 -6.66 -0.42
N ARG A 81 -10.20 -5.46 -0.39
CA ARG A 81 -10.01 -4.65 -1.59
C ARG A 81 -8.65 -3.98 -1.65
N MET A 82 -8.07 -4.05 -2.82
CA MET A 82 -6.94 -3.27 -3.27
C MET A 82 -7.27 -2.68 -4.65
N TYR A 83 -6.77 -1.53 -4.97
CA TYR A 83 -7.03 -0.89 -6.25
C TYR A 83 -5.74 -0.55 -7.00
N PRO A 84 -5.62 -0.95 -8.27
CA PRO A 84 -6.51 -1.91 -8.96
C PRO A 84 -6.38 -3.32 -8.38
N GLU A 85 -7.39 -4.15 -8.58
CA GLU A 85 -7.43 -5.52 -8.02
C GLU A 85 -6.44 -6.47 -8.72
N ILE A 86 -6.05 -6.17 -9.96
CA ILE A 86 -5.07 -6.95 -10.73
C ILE A 86 -3.90 -6.04 -11.07
N LEU A 87 -2.70 -6.51 -10.75
CA LEU A 87 -1.45 -5.83 -11.06
C LEU A 87 -0.62 -6.65 -12.06
N ALA A 88 -0.15 -5.99 -13.11
CA ALA A 88 0.91 -6.53 -13.95
C ALA A 88 2.26 -6.51 -13.20
N PRO A 89 3.27 -7.25 -13.66
CA PRO A 89 4.62 -7.21 -13.08
C PRO A 89 5.18 -5.79 -12.98
N GLY A 90 5.67 -5.42 -11.78
CA GLY A 90 6.19 -4.10 -11.47
C GLY A 90 5.13 -3.01 -11.24
N GLU A 91 3.85 -3.32 -11.37
CA GLU A 91 2.79 -2.37 -11.11
C GLU A 91 2.46 -2.25 -9.62
N LYS A 92 1.98 -1.07 -9.26
CA LYS A 92 1.57 -0.72 -7.91
C LYS A 92 0.06 -0.54 -7.82
N GLY A 93 -0.48 -0.95 -6.67
CA GLY A 93 -1.84 -0.71 -6.25
C GLY A 93 -1.88 -0.15 -4.84
N TYR A 94 -3.06 0.24 -4.40
CA TYR A 94 -3.23 0.85 -3.08
C TYR A 94 -4.37 0.18 -2.32
N ILE A 95 -4.13 0.03 -1.02
CA ILE A 95 -5.12 -0.33 -0.03
C ILE A 95 -5.50 0.93 0.73
N THR A 96 -6.80 1.12 0.94
CA THR A 96 -7.34 2.09 1.88
C THR A 96 -8.50 1.41 2.60
N ASP A 97 -8.37 1.28 3.90
CA ASP A 97 -9.38 0.64 4.73
C ASP A 97 -9.41 1.26 6.12
N TYR A 98 -10.45 0.97 6.88
CA TYR A 98 -10.57 1.39 8.26
C TYR A 98 -11.32 0.34 9.07
N THR A 99 -11.04 0.31 10.38
CA THR A 99 -11.73 -0.53 11.33
C THR A 99 -12.00 0.19 12.65
N TYR A 100 -12.87 -0.38 13.45
CA TYR A 100 -13.10 0.01 14.83
C TYR A 100 -12.56 -1.11 15.72
N PRO A 101 -11.36 -0.95 16.32
CA PRO A 101 -10.79 -1.99 17.16
C PRO A 101 -11.74 -2.36 18.29
N SER A 102 -12.08 -3.66 18.37
CA SER A 102 -13.11 -4.14 19.32
C SER A 102 -12.62 -4.18 20.76
N ASP A 103 -11.33 -4.47 20.94
CA ASP A 103 -10.71 -4.68 22.25
C ASP A 103 -9.75 -3.54 22.65
N ALA A 104 -9.83 -2.40 21.93
CA ALA A 104 -9.14 -1.16 22.26
C ALA A 104 -10.16 -0.02 22.41
N SER A 105 -10.06 0.76 23.46
CA SER A 105 -10.97 1.88 23.76
C SER A 105 -10.30 3.24 23.63
N THR A 106 -8.98 3.29 23.76
CA THR A 106 -8.16 4.48 23.73
C THR A 106 -6.93 4.27 22.85
N LEU A 107 -6.24 5.34 22.49
CA LEU A 107 -4.97 5.25 21.75
C LEU A 107 -3.89 4.49 22.53
N ASP A 108 -3.92 4.54 23.85
CA ASP A 108 -2.95 3.85 24.72
C ASP A 108 -3.06 2.32 24.65
N ASP A 109 -4.21 1.82 24.20
CA ASP A 109 -4.43 0.37 24.01
C ASP A 109 -3.77 -0.17 22.73
N ILE A 110 -3.25 0.71 21.86
CA ILE A 110 -2.63 0.38 20.58
C ILE A 110 -1.14 0.67 20.65
N ALA A 111 -0.31 -0.36 20.51
CA ALA A 111 1.14 -0.22 20.51
C ALA A 111 1.77 -0.41 19.14
N ASP A 112 1.21 -1.30 18.31
CA ASP A 112 1.76 -1.65 17.00
C ASP A 112 0.66 -2.19 16.09
N TYR A 113 1.01 -2.47 14.83
CA TYR A 113 0.14 -3.12 13.86
C TYR A 113 0.96 -4.00 12.90
N SER A 114 0.29 -4.89 12.22
CA SER A 114 0.86 -5.73 11.18
C SER A 114 -0.09 -5.80 10.00
N LEU A 115 0.42 -5.65 8.78
CA LEU A 115 -0.33 -5.82 7.55
C LEU A 115 0.29 -6.91 6.69
N VAL A 116 -0.49 -7.94 6.40
CA VAL A 116 -0.12 -9.02 5.48
C VAL A 116 -1.07 -8.99 4.30
N VAL A 117 -0.55 -9.09 3.08
CA VAL A 117 -1.36 -9.14 1.86
C VAL A 117 -1.13 -10.45 1.12
N THR A 118 -2.17 -10.99 0.54
CA THR A 118 -2.10 -12.20 -0.28
C THR A 118 -2.63 -11.94 -1.70
N GLY A 119 -2.08 -12.67 -2.66
CA GLY A 119 -2.50 -12.57 -4.05
C GLY A 119 -2.36 -13.91 -4.77
N LYS A 120 -3.08 -14.04 -5.85
CA LYS A 120 -3.07 -15.22 -6.70
C LYS A 120 -2.73 -14.84 -8.13
N SER A 121 -1.76 -15.56 -8.72
CA SER A 121 -1.46 -15.39 -10.15
C SER A 121 -2.71 -15.65 -10.99
N THR A 122 -2.95 -14.76 -11.94
CA THR A 122 -4.11 -14.82 -12.83
C THR A 122 -3.67 -14.73 -14.30
N LYS A 123 -4.55 -15.16 -15.20
CA LYS A 123 -4.44 -14.95 -16.63
C LYS A 123 -5.23 -13.72 -17.09
N ASP A 124 -6.01 -13.16 -16.19
CA ASP A 124 -6.78 -11.96 -16.48
C ASP A 124 -5.83 -10.78 -16.71
N GLU A 125 -6.21 -9.90 -17.61
CA GLU A 125 -5.43 -8.72 -17.94
C GLU A 125 -5.53 -7.69 -16.82
N ALA A 126 -4.40 -7.03 -16.52
CA ALA A 126 -4.41 -5.86 -15.66
C ALA A 126 -5.16 -4.70 -16.34
N PRO A 127 -5.82 -3.81 -15.58
CA PRO A 127 -6.51 -2.67 -16.15
C PRO A 127 -5.57 -1.76 -16.95
N VAL A 128 -6.08 -1.22 -18.06
CA VAL A 128 -5.36 -0.22 -18.84
C VAL A 128 -5.16 1.04 -18.01
N ARG A 129 -3.91 1.48 -17.88
CA ARG A 129 -3.58 2.73 -17.19
C ARG A 129 -3.61 3.89 -18.17
N LEU A 130 -4.25 4.97 -17.75
CA LEU A 130 -4.31 6.21 -18.50
C LEU A 130 -3.24 7.18 -18.00
N GLU A 131 -2.81 8.08 -18.87
CA GLU A 131 -1.97 9.18 -18.45
C GLU A 131 -2.73 10.10 -17.48
N ALA A 132 -2.09 10.43 -16.36
CA ALA A 132 -2.65 11.33 -15.36
C ALA A 132 -1.59 12.36 -14.96
N ALA A 133 -2.01 13.62 -14.86
CA ALA A 133 -1.21 14.71 -14.32
C ALA A 133 -1.91 15.27 -13.09
N ALA A 134 -1.19 15.42 -11.99
CA ALA A 134 -1.71 15.93 -10.74
C ALA A 134 -1.13 17.32 -10.42
N GLU A 135 -1.97 18.25 -10.00
CA GLU A 135 -1.62 19.59 -9.54
C GLU A 135 -2.13 19.76 -8.11
N TYR A 136 -1.22 19.94 -7.15
CA TYR A 136 -1.55 20.16 -5.75
C TYR A 136 -1.69 21.65 -5.42
N GLY A 137 -2.48 21.95 -4.39
CA GLY A 137 -2.66 23.30 -3.88
C GLY A 137 -3.70 24.12 -4.64
N VAL A 138 -4.51 23.49 -5.48
CA VAL A 138 -5.63 24.16 -6.15
C VAL A 138 -6.67 24.53 -5.10
N ALA A 139 -7.03 25.82 -5.02
CA ALA A 139 -8.11 26.23 -4.15
C ALA A 139 -9.45 25.74 -4.70
N VAL A 140 -10.19 25.03 -3.87
CA VAL A 140 -11.57 24.61 -4.15
C VAL A 140 -12.48 25.29 -3.14
N SER A 141 -13.44 26.04 -3.62
CA SER A 141 -14.48 26.61 -2.77
C SER A 141 -15.47 25.51 -2.38
N THR A 142 -15.51 25.21 -1.11
CA THR A 142 -16.55 24.37 -0.50
C THR A 142 -17.39 25.25 0.41
N TRP A 143 -18.65 25.02 0.47
CA TRP A 143 -19.76 25.75 1.12
C TRP A 143 -19.42 26.93 2.03
N ASP A 144 -18.33 26.93 2.80
CA ASP A 144 -17.93 28.03 3.66
C ASP A 144 -16.39 28.18 3.82
N SER A 145 -15.58 27.44 3.07
CA SER A 145 -14.12 27.53 3.19
C SER A 145 -13.40 27.20 1.88
N GLU A 146 -12.26 27.84 1.67
CA GLU A 146 -11.31 27.41 0.65
C GLU A 146 -10.48 26.26 1.22
N THR A 147 -10.48 25.13 0.52
CA THR A 147 -9.71 23.94 0.89
C THR A 147 -8.68 23.66 -0.19
N ALA A 148 -7.46 23.34 0.21
CA ALA A 148 -6.46 22.85 -0.72
C ALA A 148 -6.91 21.49 -1.27
N ALA A 149 -6.79 21.34 -2.58
CA ALA A 149 -7.18 20.12 -3.29
C ALA A 149 -6.10 19.69 -4.27
N VAL A 150 -6.20 18.45 -4.72
CA VAL A 150 -5.44 17.93 -5.85
C VAL A 150 -6.35 17.90 -7.06
N ARG A 151 -5.95 18.61 -8.12
CA ARG A 151 -6.59 18.50 -9.43
C ARG A 151 -5.89 17.41 -10.21
N VAL A 152 -6.63 16.43 -10.70
CA VAL A 152 -6.10 15.38 -11.57
C VAL A 152 -6.70 15.55 -12.96
N THR A 153 -5.83 15.63 -13.96
CA THR A 153 -6.20 15.60 -15.37
C THR A 153 -5.86 14.24 -15.93
N VAL A 154 -6.85 13.53 -16.42
CA VAL A 154 -6.69 12.20 -17.04
C VAL A 154 -6.86 12.33 -18.54
N THR A 155 -5.95 11.75 -19.29
CA THR A 155 -5.98 11.73 -20.75
C THR A 155 -6.23 10.31 -21.24
N ASN A 156 -7.29 10.10 -22.03
CA ASN A 156 -7.50 8.84 -22.72
C ASN A 156 -6.54 8.77 -23.90
N THR A 157 -5.50 7.97 -23.76
CA THR A 157 -4.48 7.71 -24.79
C THR A 157 -4.81 6.50 -25.65
N THR A 158 -5.96 5.87 -25.42
CA THR A 158 -6.43 4.72 -26.19
C THR A 158 -7.34 5.18 -27.35
N GLU A 159 -7.51 4.34 -28.36
CA GLU A 159 -8.48 4.58 -29.45
C GLU A 159 -9.94 4.23 -29.05
N ALA A 160 -10.10 3.60 -27.88
CA ALA A 160 -11.41 3.16 -27.39
C ALA A 160 -12.15 4.25 -26.62
N THR A 161 -13.47 4.26 -26.71
CA THR A 161 -14.31 5.03 -25.79
C THR A 161 -14.35 4.31 -24.44
N LEU A 162 -13.96 5.01 -23.39
CA LEU A 162 -13.99 4.49 -22.01
C LEU A 162 -15.26 4.97 -21.35
N TYR A 163 -15.99 4.06 -20.74
CA TYR A 163 -17.27 4.34 -20.07
C TYR A 163 -17.10 4.47 -18.56
N GLU A 164 -16.07 3.81 -18.00
CA GLU A 164 -15.77 3.84 -16.56
C GLU A 164 -14.26 4.01 -16.37
N CYS A 165 -13.90 4.97 -15.52
CA CYS A 165 -12.54 5.21 -15.12
C CYS A 165 -12.48 5.28 -13.59
N ASN A 166 -11.70 4.40 -12.98
CA ASN A 166 -11.42 4.45 -11.56
C ASN A 166 -10.13 5.23 -11.32
N MET A 167 -10.19 6.18 -10.41
CA MET A 167 -9.00 6.90 -9.97
C MET A 167 -8.49 6.29 -8.67
N VAL A 168 -7.21 5.96 -8.65
CA VAL A 168 -6.51 5.46 -7.47
C VAL A 168 -5.26 6.29 -7.29
N PHE A 169 -5.00 6.76 -6.08
CA PHE A 169 -3.83 7.59 -5.82
C PHE A 169 -3.27 7.41 -4.42
N GLY A 170 -1.95 7.64 -4.29
CA GLY A 170 -1.26 7.84 -3.04
C GLY A 170 -0.81 9.29 -2.89
N LEU A 171 -0.88 9.83 -1.68
CA LEU A 171 -0.24 11.09 -1.31
C LEU A 171 1.02 10.78 -0.51
N TYR A 172 2.10 11.44 -0.88
CA TYR A 172 3.42 11.24 -0.29
C TYR A 172 3.94 12.56 0.26
N ASP A 173 4.77 12.49 1.30
CA ASP A 173 5.54 13.66 1.77
C ASP A 173 6.74 13.95 0.84
N ALA A 174 7.50 14.98 1.20
CA ALA A 174 8.67 15.38 0.44
C ALA A 174 9.80 14.34 0.43
N GLU A 175 9.82 13.46 1.41
CA GLU A 175 10.75 12.36 1.55
C GLU A 175 10.30 11.10 0.81
N GLY A 176 9.09 11.12 0.23
CA GLY A 176 8.50 10.02 -0.52
C GLY A 176 7.82 8.97 0.35
N LYS A 177 7.50 9.28 1.61
CA LYS A 177 6.74 8.41 2.49
C LYS A 177 5.24 8.53 2.19
N LEU A 178 4.55 7.40 2.05
CA LEU A 178 3.10 7.37 1.88
C LEU A 178 2.41 7.96 3.12
N LEU A 179 1.55 8.95 2.92
CA LEU A 179 0.74 9.58 3.95
C LEU A 179 -0.72 9.12 3.90
N TYR A 180 -1.21 8.88 2.70
CA TYR A 180 -2.62 8.61 2.46
C TYR A 180 -2.80 7.91 1.12
N ALA A 181 -3.79 7.07 1.01
CA ALA A 181 -4.23 6.50 -0.26
C ALA A 181 -5.75 6.59 -0.37
N ALA A 182 -6.25 6.74 -1.57
CA ALA A 182 -7.68 6.72 -1.85
C ALA A 182 -7.99 6.16 -3.23
N SER A 183 -9.22 5.71 -3.38
CA SER A 183 -9.83 5.38 -4.65
C SER A 183 -11.19 6.04 -4.73
N ASN A 184 -11.61 6.45 -5.93
CA ASN A 184 -12.99 6.80 -6.18
C ASN A 184 -13.61 5.75 -7.10
N TYR A 185 -14.86 5.50 -6.89
CA TYR A 185 -15.75 4.72 -7.75
C TYR A 185 -16.66 5.67 -8.49
#